data_6cfb0a4b4eb497f65f5e5caee7227ca5
#
_entry.id   6cfb0a4b4eb497f65f5e5caee7227ca5
#
_cell.length_a   1.000
_cell.length_b   1.000
_cell.length_c   1.000
_cell.angle_alpha   90.00
_cell.angle_beta   90.00
_cell.angle_gamma   90.00
#
_symmetry.space_group_name_H-M   'P 1'
#
loop_
_entity.id
_entity.type
_entity.pdbx_description
1 polymer ?
#
loop_
_entity_poly.entity_id
_entity_poly.type
_entity_poly.pdbx_seq_one_letter_code
_entity_poly.pdbx_strand_id
1 'polypeptide(L)'
;MSGFPPIAVRQPSPYDIVDDPVRVCGIGTGFEGQITARVRDGHGTQLARASVHAGGTGIWGNYDAALPVGVPSTAQGTLEVFEVSAKDGSEQHKVVVPITFGPALLNPYHGFAQYTVVGGDTLSGIANQYYGDATRWPIIFEANRHQLQDPDHIFPGQVLRIPQ
;
A
#
# COMPACT_ATOMS: atom_id res chain seq x y z
N MET A 1 -5.76 6.50 30.48
CA MET A 1 -4.70 5.61 29.96
C MET A 1 -5.02 5.34 28.49
N SER A 2 -4.28 5.94 27.56
CA SER A 2 -4.37 5.59 26.15
C SER A 2 -3.65 4.26 25.95
N GLY A 3 -4.38 3.16 26.01
CA GLY A 3 -3.85 1.84 25.68
C GLY A 3 -3.40 1.83 24.22
N PHE A 4 -2.35 1.09 23.90
CA PHE A 4 -1.97 0.84 22.51
C PHE A 4 -3.16 0.25 21.74
N PRO A 5 -3.36 0.64 20.46
CA PRO A 5 -4.43 0.06 19.67
C PRO A 5 -4.20 -1.46 19.53
N PRO A 6 -5.26 -2.30 19.60
CA PRO A 6 -5.13 -3.75 19.58
C PRO A 6 -4.35 -4.31 18.39
N ILE A 7 -4.35 -3.59 17.26
CA ILE A 7 -3.61 -3.93 16.05
C ILE A 7 -2.86 -2.69 15.57
N ALA A 8 -1.58 -2.85 15.27
CA ALA A 8 -0.76 -1.84 14.63
C ALA A 8 -0.03 -2.44 13.44
N VAL A 9 -0.18 -1.83 12.28
CA VAL A 9 0.56 -2.15 11.05
C VAL A 9 1.83 -1.30 11.02
N ARG A 10 2.98 -1.95 10.85
CA ARG A 10 4.29 -1.28 10.71
C ARG A 10 4.70 -1.12 9.27
N GLN A 11 4.36 -2.11 8.44
CA GLN A 11 4.57 -2.07 7.00
C GLN A 11 3.43 -2.82 6.29
N PRO A 12 3.00 -2.33 5.11
CA PRO A 12 3.43 -1.09 4.47
C PRO A 12 2.96 0.16 5.23
N SER A 13 3.66 1.27 5.00
CA SER A 13 3.19 2.59 5.42
C SER A 13 2.09 3.08 4.48
N PRO A 14 1.23 4.03 4.90
CA PRO A 14 0.24 4.63 4.01
C PRO A 14 0.88 5.15 2.71
N TYR A 15 0.27 4.76 1.58
CA TYR A 15 0.69 5.12 0.22
C TYR A 15 2.04 4.54 -0.24
N ASP A 16 2.56 3.51 0.44
CA ASP A 16 3.71 2.78 -0.09
C ASP A 16 3.36 2.10 -1.42
N ILE A 17 4.34 2.07 -2.33
CA ILE A 17 4.25 1.25 -3.53
C ILE A 17 4.68 -0.16 -3.16
N VAL A 18 3.74 -1.08 -3.24
CA VAL A 18 3.94 -2.49 -2.85
C VAL A 18 4.13 -3.38 -4.07
N ASP A 19 4.89 -4.45 -3.89
CA ASP A 19 5.12 -5.47 -4.90
C ASP A 19 4.16 -6.67 -4.72
N ASP A 20 4.27 -7.67 -5.56
CA ASP A 20 3.60 -8.97 -5.42
C ASP A 20 4.62 -10.03 -4.94
N PRO A 21 4.39 -10.68 -3.80
CA PRO A 21 3.27 -10.51 -2.87
C PRO A 21 3.34 -9.24 -2.02
N VAL A 22 2.18 -8.70 -1.65
CA VAL A 22 2.09 -7.62 -0.66
C VAL A 22 2.54 -8.16 0.70
N ARG A 23 3.62 -7.62 1.23
CA ARG A 23 4.14 -7.99 2.55
C ARG A 23 3.56 -7.08 3.61
N VAL A 24 3.02 -7.67 4.67
CA VAL A 24 2.51 -6.96 5.83
C VAL A 24 3.22 -7.44 7.08
N CYS A 25 3.60 -6.52 7.95
CA CYS A 25 4.06 -6.85 9.29
C CYS A 25 3.61 -5.80 10.31
N GLY A 26 3.53 -6.21 11.54
CA GLY A 26 3.11 -5.35 12.62
C GLY A 26 3.16 -6.04 13.98
N ILE A 27 2.47 -5.43 14.93
CA ILE A 27 2.23 -5.99 16.25
C ILE A 27 0.74 -5.99 16.53
N GLY A 28 0.28 -6.98 17.26
CA GLY A 28 -1.13 -7.05 17.62
C GLY A 28 -1.41 -8.03 18.75
N THR A 29 -2.65 -7.95 19.23
CA THR A 29 -3.26 -8.90 20.14
C THR A 29 -4.64 -9.22 19.58
N GLY A 30 -5.12 -10.43 19.78
CA GLY A 30 -6.43 -10.85 19.32
C GLY A 30 -6.93 -12.02 20.14
N PHE A 31 -8.20 -12.37 19.98
CA PHE A 31 -8.74 -13.57 20.56
C PHE A 31 -7.99 -14.79 20.02
N GLU A 32 -7.38 -15.58 20.90
CA GLU A 32 -6.48 -16.68 20.55
C GLU A 32 -5.29 -16.28 19.63
N GLY A 33 -4.97 -15.00 19.56
CA GLY A 33 -3.87 -14.48 18.73
C GLY A 33 -4.16 -14.40 17.24
N GLN A 34 -5.41 -14.65 16.81
CA GLN A 34 -5.76 -14.62 15.40
C GLN A 34 -6.17 -13.24 14.92
N ILE A 35 -5.50 -12.76 13.87
CA ILE A 35 -5.87 -11.57 13.12
C ILE A 35 -5.90 -11.91 11.61
N THR A 36 -6.64 -11.13 10.86
CA THR A 36 -6.78 -11.30 9.42
C THR A 36 -6.15 -10.13 8.70
N ALA A 37 -5.34 -10.41 7.69
CA ALA A 37 -4.87 -9.43 6.71
C ALA A 37 -5.60 -9.66 5.38
N ARG A 38 -6.06 -8.58 4.74
CA ARG A 38 -6.80 -8.60 3.47
C ARG A 38 -6.37 -7.46 2.58
N VAL A 39 -6.19 -7.75 1.29
CA VAL A 39 -5.89 -6.73 0.29
C VAL A 39 -7.09 -6.58 -0.64
N ARG A 40 -7.47 -5.32 -0.90
CA ARG A 40 -8.52 -4.95 -1.86
C ARG A 40 -7.96 -4.02 -2.93
N ASP A 41 -8.49 -4.13 -4.14
CA ASP A 41 -8.23 -3.17 -5.20
C ASP A 41 -9.04 -1.87 -5.03
N GLY A 42 -8.85 -0.91 -5.93
CA GLY A 42 -9.54 0.38 -5.89
C GLY A 42 -11.06 0.29 -6.12
N HIS A 43 -11.56 -0.83 -6.63
CA HIS A 43 -12.98 -1.12 -6.76
C HIS A 43 -13.58 -1.82 -5.53
N GLY A 44 -12.73 -2.13 -4.52
CA GLY A 44 -13.13 -2.84 -3.31
C GLY A 44 -13.14 -4.37 -3.45
N THR A 45 -12.68 -4.91 -4.60
CA THR A 45 -12.58 -6.34 -4.81
C THR A 45 -11.48 -6.93 -3.94
N GLN A 46 -11.77 -8.00 -3.22
CA GLN A 46 -10.76 -8.71 -2.45
C GLN A 46 -9.81 -9.47 -3.38
N LEU A 47 -8.54 -9.10 -3.34
CA LEU A 47 -7.48 -9.76 -4.13
C LEU A 47 -6.84 -10.91 -3.36
N ALA A 48 -6.58 -10.71 -2.07
CA ALA A 48 -5.95 -11.71 -1.23
C ALA A 48 -6.42 -11.59 0.23
N ARG A 49 -6.32 -12.69 0.97
CA ARG A 49 -6.62 -12.75 2.40
C ARG A 49 -5.74 -13.81 3.06
N ALA A 50 -5.25 -13.52 4.26
CA ALA A 50 -4.50 -14.46 5.09
C ALA A 50 -4.90 -14.30 6.56
N SER A 51 -4.93 -15.42 7.28
CA SER A 51 -4.96 -15.40 8.74
C SER A 51 -3.54 -15.43 9.24
N VAL A 52 -3.22 -14.55 10.19
CA VAL A 52 -1.90 -14.43 10.79
C VAL A 52 -2.01 -14.57 12.30
N HIS A 53 -0.95 -15.10 12.91
CA HIS A 53 -0.87 -15.22 14.37
C HIS A 53 -0.07 -14.04 14.91
N ALA A 54 -0.64 -13.39 15.93
CA ALA A 54 -0.01 -12.35 16.73
C ALA A 54 0.07 -12.81 18.19
N GLY A 55 0.17 -11.90 19.14
CA GLY A 55 0.03 -12.23 20.55
C GLY A 55 -1.39 -12.69 20.91
N GLY A 56 -1.53 -13.56 21.91
CA GLY A 56 -2.82 -13.99 22.43
C GLY A 56 -3.59 -12.87 23.13
N THR A 57 -4.77 -13.20 23.68
CA THR A 57 -5.64 -12.24 24.34
C THR A 57 -4.90 -11.42 25.41
N GLY A 58 -4.77 -10.12 25.15
CA GLY A 58 -4.06 -9.19 26.03
C GLY A 58 -2.52 -9.29 25.97
N ILE A 59 -1.97 -10.16 25.16
CA ILE A 59 -0.53 -10.33 24.93
C ILE A 59 -0.18 -9.83 23.55
N TRP A 60 0.73 -8.88 23.45
CA TRP A 60 1.21 -8.32 22.18
C TRP A 60 2.27 -9.22 21.54
N GLY A 61 2.11 -9.52 20.28
CA GLY A 61 3.07 -10.28 19.49
C GLY A 61 3.25 -9.71 18.10
N ASN A 62 4.39 -10.01 17.50
CA ASN A 62 4.64 -9.66 16.10
C ASN A 62 3.81 -10.58 15.19
N TYR A 63 3.38 -10.01 14.06
CA TYR A 63 2.82 -10.78 12.95
C TYR A 63 3.45 -10.37 11.64
N ASP A 64 3.47 -11.28 10.70
CA ASP A 64 3.86 -11.04 9.31
C ASP A 64 3.07 -11.95 8.37
N ALA A 65 2.86 -11.48 7.16
CA ALA A 65 2.27 -12.26 6.08
C ALA A 65 2.72 -11.75 4.71
N ALA A 66 2.62 -12.63 3.72
CA ALA A 66 2.76 -12.31 2.32
C ALA A 66 1.44 -12.64 1.61
N LEU A 67 0.82 -11.65 0.99
CA LEU A 67 -0.47 -11.77 0.31
C LEU A 67 -0.26 -11.67 -1.21
N PRO A 68 -0.32 -12.77 -1.96
CA PRO A 68 -0.19 -12.75 -3.40
C PRO A 68 -1.41 -12.07 -4.03
N VAL A 69 -1.20 -11.03 -4.82
CA VAL A 69 -2.25 -10.22 -5.45
C VAL A 69 -2.19 -10.26 -6.98
N GLY A 70 -1.05 -10.73 -7.53
CA GLY A 70 -0.79 -10.72 -8.97
C GLY A 70 -0.68 -9.31 -9.54
N VAL A 71 -1.27 -9.09 -10.71
CA VAL A 71 -1.35 -7.77 -11.33
C VAL A 71 -2.76 -7.21 -11.13
N PRO A 72 -2.97 -6.30 -10.16
CA PRO A 72 -4.29 -5.71 -9.93
C PRO A 72 -4.78 -4.84 -11.10
N SER A 73 -6.10 -4.73 -11.25
CA SER A 73 -6.72 -3.91 -12.30
C SER A 73 -6.64 -2.41 -12.03
N THR A 74 -6.35 -2.03 -10.78
CA THR A 74 -6.21 -0.63 -10.34
C THR A 74 -4.85 -0.41 -9.70
N ALA A 75 -4.28 0.76 -9.90
CA ALA A 75 -3.01 1.14 -9.26
C ALA A 75 -3.17 1.37 -7.75
N GLN A 76 -4.32 1.88 -7.32
CA GLN A 76 -4.61 2.14 -5.92
C GLN A 76 -5.39 1.00 -5.28
N GLY A 77 -5.16 0.76 -4.00
CA GLY A 77 -5.88 -0.22 -3.20
C GLY A 77 -5.70 -0.02 -1.71
N THR A 78 -6.13 -1.00 -0.93
CA THR A 78 -6.02 -0.98 0.52
C THR A 78 -5.56 -2.32 1.08
N LEU A 79 -4.71 -2.24 2.10
CA LEU A 79 -4.45 -3.33 3.02
C LEU A 79 -5.32 -3.11 4.27
N GLU A 80 -6.06 -4.11 4.67
CA GLU A 80 -6.88 -4.12 5.87
C GLU A 80 -6.36 -5.19 6.82
N VAL A 81 -6.18 -4.83 8.10
CA VAL A 81 -5.82 -5.77 9.15
C VAL A 81 -6.83 -5.65 10.28
N PHE A 82 -7.44 -6.76 10.67
CA PHE A 82 -8.54 -6.77 11.62
C PHE A 82 -8.66 -8.10 12.36
N GLU A 83 -9.38 -8.07 13.46
CA GLU A 83 -9.81 -9.24 14.22
C GLU A 83 -11.23 -9.63 13.81
N VAL A 84 -11.51 -10.93 13.78
CA VAL A 84 -12.86 -11.45 13.57
C VAL A 84 -13.42 -11.90 14.90
N SER A 85 -14.54 -11.31 15.32
CA SER A 85 -15.22 -11.66 16.55
C SER A 85 -15.70 -13.12 16.52
N ALA A 86 -15.33 -13.92 17.51
CA ALA A 86 -15.82 -15.29 17.65
C ALA A 86 -17.32 -15.36 17.99
N LYS A 87 -17.90 -14.25 18.49
CA LYS A 87 -19.29 -14.19 18.90
C LYS A 87 -20.26 -14.09 17.73
N ASP A 88 -19.92 -13.26 16.72
CA ASP A 88 -20.86 -12.87 15.66
C ASP A 88 -20.20 -12.69 14.29
N GLY A 89 -18.89 -12.96 14.18
CA GLY A 89 -18.14 -12.83 12.93
C GLY A 89 -17.86 -11.39 12.49
N SER A 90 -18.18 -10.40 13.33
CA SER A 90 -17.92 -8.99 13.00
C SER A 90 -16.42 -8.67 12.95
N GLU A 91 -16.05 -7.76 12.04
CA GLU A 91 -14.68 -7.25 11.91
C GLU A 91 -14.44 -6.17 12.97
N GLN A 92 -13.46 -6.38 13.83
CA GLN A 92 -13.12 -5.49 14.94
C GLN A 92 -11.70 -4.97 14.82
N HIS A 93 -11.43 -3.80 15.43
CA HIS A 93 -10.11 -3.17 15.50
C HIS A 93 -9.44 -3.00 14.14
N LYS A 94 -10.24 -2.78 13.09
CA LYS A 94 -9.76 -2.70 11.71
C LYS A 94 -8.82 -1.51 11.50
N VAL A 95 -7.63 -1.81 10.98
CA VAL A 95 -6.66 -0.84 10.46
C VAL A 95 -6.69 -0.92 8.94
N VAL A 96 -6.85 0.24 8.29
CA VAL A 96 -6.86 0.36 6.83
C VAL A 96 -5.66 1.18 6.41
N VAL A 97 -4.82 0.61 5.55
CA VAL A 97 -3.63 1.25 5.00
C VAL A 97 -3.82 1.40 3.49
N PRO A 98 -3.93 2.64 2.96
CA PRO A 98 -3.93 2.86 1.52
C PRO A 98 -2.56 2.48 0.93
N ILE A 99 -2.56 1.78 -0.20
CA ILE A 99 -1.35 1.30 -0.88
C ILE A 99 -1.45 1.52 -2.37
N THR A 100 -0.31 1.54 -3.04
CA THR A 100 -0.21 1.58 -4.51
C THR A 100 0.43 0.29 -4.99
N PHE A 101 -0.17 -0.38 -5.96
CA PHE A 101 0.36 -1.62 -6.53
C PHE A 101 1.39 -1.33 -7.62
N GLY A 102 2.67 -1.64 -7.36
CA GLY A 102 3.75 -1.52 -8.33
C GLY A 102 3.48 -2.33 -9.62
N PRO A 103 3.07 -3.61 -9.54
CA PRO A 103 2.74 -4.41 -10.71
C PRO A 103 1.59 -3.88 -11.57
N ALA A 104 0.69 -3.06 -11.02
CA ALA A 104 -0.36 -2.39 -11.79
C ALA A 104 0.15 -1.13 -12.52
N LEU A 105 1.25 -0.55 -12.05
CA LEU A 105 1.92 0.60 -12.69
C LEU A 105 2.84 0.15 -13.82
N LEU A 106 3.70 -0.82 -13.52
CA LEU A 106 4.65 -1.44 -14.44
C LEU A 106 4.73 -2.94 -14.20
N ASN A 107 4.74 -3.71 -15.28
CA ASN A 107 4.93 -5.16 -15.20
C ASN A 107 5.98 -5.60 -16.23
N PRO A 108 7.16 -6.09 -15.78
CA PRO A 108 7.56 -6.29 -14.38
C PRO A 108 7.82 -4.97 -13.64
N TYR A 109 7.60 -4.98 -12.32
CA TYR A 109 7.93 -3.88 -11.41
C TYR A 109 9.20 -4.22 -10.64
N HIS A 110 10.16 -3.29 -10.59
CA HIS A 110 11.46 -3.48 -9.95
C HIS A 110 11.78 -2.45 -8.88
N GLY A 111 10.77 -1.73 -8.38
CA GLY A 111 10.93 -0.66 -7.44
C GLY A 111 10.74 0.72 -8.06
N PHE A 112 11.29 1.76 -7.46
CA PHE A 112 11.19 3.13 -7.96
C PHE A 112 12.49 3.90 -7.72
N ALA A 113 12.77 4.83 -8.62
CA ALA A 113 13.77 5.88 -8.41
C ALA A 113 13.11 7.11 -7.78
N GLN A 114 13.91 7.94 -7.09
CA GLN A 114 13.49 9.25 -6.62
C GLN A 114 13.96 10.33 -7.61
N TYR A 115 13.07 11.24 -7.95
CA TYR A 115 13.36 12.38 -8.80
C TYR A 115 12.95 13.69 -8.13
N THR A 116 13.86 14.64 -8.05
CA THR A 116 13.55 15.97 -7.54
C THR A 116 13.18 16.89 -8.70
N VAL A 117 11.94 17.39 -8.69
CA VAL A 117 11.40 18.29 -9.72
C VAL A 117 12.23 19.58 -9.79
N VAL A 118 12.59 20.00 -11.00
CA VAL A 118 13.24 21.29 -11.27
C VAL A 118 12.29 22.21 -12.04
N GLY A 119 12.64 23.50 -12.08
CA GLY A 119 11.79 24.49 -12.76
C GLY A 119 11.62 24.18 -14.26
N GLY A 120 10.38 24.14 -14.71
CA GLY A 120 10.03 23.83 -16.11
C GLY A 120 9.70 22.35 -16.37
N ASP A 121 9.83 21.47 -15.37
CA ASP A 121 9.46 20.07 -15.51
C ASP A 121 7.95 19.89 -15.66
N THR A 122 7.61 18.84 -16.40
CA THR A 122 6.26 18.28 -16.48
C THR A 122 6.32 16.77 -16.28
N LEU A 123 5.24 16.15 -15.84
CA LEU A 123 5.19 14.68 -15.71
C LEU A 123 5.47 13.98 -17.04
N SER A 124 4.98 14.54 -18.14
CA SER A 124 5.26 14.00 -19.49
C SER A 124 6.74 14.13 -19.89
N GLY A 125 7.39 15.23 -19.53
CA GLY A 125 8.83 15.41 -19.74
C GLY A 125 9.65 14.40 -18.95
N ILE A 126 9.32 14.21 -17.68
CA ILE A 126 9.96 13.23 -16.81
C ILE A 126 9.69 11.79 -17.32
N ALA A 127 8.47 11.49 -17.74
CA ALA A 127 8.14 10.19 -18.34
C ALA A 127 8.95 9.92 -19.60
N ASN A 128 9.12 10.91 -20.45
CA ASN A 128 9.95 10.78 -21.64
C ASN A 128 11.43 10.51 -21.28
N GLN A 129 11.93 11.15 -20.23
CA GLN A 129 13.31 10.95 -19.75
C GLN A 129 13.54 9.53 -19.22
N TYR A 130 12.59 8.98 -18.44
CA TYR A 130 12.75 7.69 -17.79
C TYR A 130 12.28 6.50 -18.61
N TYR A 131 11.21 6.68 -19.40
CA TYR A 131 10.57 5.61 -20.16
C TYR A 131 10.73 5.72 -21.69
N GLY A 132 11.34 6.84 -22.17
CA GLY A 132 11.40 7.14 -23.59
C GLY A 132 10.04 7.44 -24.24
N ASP A 133 9.00 7.67 -23.44
CA ASP A 133 7.63 7.88 -23.88
C ASP A 133 6.89 8.84 -22.95
N ALA A 134 6.63 10.05 -23.44
CA ALA A 134 5.93 11.09 -22.71
C ALA A 134 4.48 10.70 -22.33
N THR A 135 3.83 9.80 -23.08
CA THR A 135 2.46 9.38 -22.82
C THR A 135 2.34 8.48 -21.58
N ARG A 136 3.46 7.99 -21.05
CA ARG A 136 3.51 7.16 -19.83
C ARG A 136 3.52 7.98 -18.53
N TRP A 137 3.29 9.28 -18.58
CA TRP A 137 3.17 10.13 -17.39
C TRP A 137 2.14 9.65 -16.35
N PRO A 138 1.03 8.95 -16.71
CA PRO A 138 0.09 8.46 -15.72
C PRO A 138 0.70 7.48 -14.72
N ILE A 139 1.74 6.74 -15.10
CA ILE A 139 2.48 5.84 -14.21
C ILE A 139 3.09 6.64 -13.04
N ILE A 140 3.74 7.76 -13.37
CA ILE A 140 4.35 8.65 -12.36
C ILE A 140 3.26 9.30 -11.51
N PHE A 141 2.18 9.75 -12.12
CA PHE A 141 1.05 10.36 -11.41
C PHE A 141 0.43 9.40 -10.39
N GLU A 142 0.10 8.16 -10.82
CA GLU A 142 -0.48 7.15 -9.93
C GLU A 142 0.48 6.74 -8.80
N ALA A 143 1.78 6.64 -9.07
CA ALA A 143 2.80 6.35 -8.05
C ALA A 143 2.91 7.45 -6.97
N ASN A 144 2.41 8.64 -7.25
CA ASN A 144 2.52 9.83 -6.40
C ASN A 144 1.17 10.41 -5.97
N ARG A 145 0.09 9.64 -6.07
CA ARG A 145 -1.29 10.08 -5.71
C ARG A 145 -1.42 10.64 -4.30
N HIS A 146 -0.54 10.21 -3.38
CA HIS A 146 -0.51 10.73 -2.01
C HIS A 146 -0.13 12.22 -1.90
N GLN A 147 0.57 12.75 -2.90
CA GLN A 147 1.03 14.14 -2.95
C GLN A 147 0.56 14.89 -4.21
N LEU A 148 0.12 14.18 -5.26
CA LEU A 148 -0.38 14.78 -6.49
C LEU A 148 -1.89 14.58 -6.61
N GLN A 149 -2.62 15.68 -6.67
CA GLN A 149 -4.06 15.69 -6.96
C GLN A 149 -4.34 16.01 -8.43
N ASP A 150 -3.44 16.76 -9.05
CA ASP A 150 -3.52 17.22 -10.43
C ASP A 150 -2.18 16.96 -11.12
N PRO A 151 -2.15 16.30 -12.29
CA PRO A 151 -0.93 15.98 -13.01
C PRO A 151 -0.20 17.21 -13.56
N ASP A 152 -0.90 18.32 -13.74
CA ASP A 152 -0.34 19.57 -14.27
C ASP A 152 0.28 20.46 -13.16
N HIS A 153 0.14 20.05 -11.90
CA HIS A 153 0.63 20.80 -10.75
C HIS A 153 1.76 20.06 -10.01
N ILE A 154 2.98 20.19 -10.52
CA ILE A 154 4.21 19.79 -9.83
C ILE A 154 5.08 21.02 -9.57
N PHE A 155 5.86 20.99 -8.50
CA PHE A 155 6.63 22.15 -8.05
C PHE A 155 8.12 21.83 -7.92
N PRO A 156 9.02 22.78 -8.24
CA PRO A 156 10.45 22.61 -7.98
C PRO A 156 10.74 22.23 -6.52
N GLY A 157 11.62 21.26 -6.32
CA GLY A 157 11.96 20.70 -5.01
C GLY A 157 11.06 19.56 -4.55
N GLN A 158 9.94 19.30 -5.21
CA GLN A 158 9.09 18.15 -4.92
C GLN A 158 9.80 16.86 -5.32
N VAL A 159 9.76 15.84 -4.44
CA VAL A 159 10.38 14.53 -4.72
C VAL A 159 9.32 13.56 -5.19
N LEU A 160 9.46 13.08 -6.41
CA LEU A 160 8.57 12.12 -7.05
C LEU A 160 9.18 10.71 -7.03
N ARG A 161 8.32 9.71 -6.88
CA ARG A 161 8.65 8.30 -7.08
C ARG A 161 8.43 7.96 -8.55
N ILE A 162 9.46 7.44 -9.20
CA ILE A 162 9.43 7.03 -10.62
C ILE A 162 9.54 5.51 -10.67
N PRO A 163 8.44 4.77 -10.87
CA PRO A 163 8.45 3.30 -10.98
C PRO A 163 9.45 2.80 -12.03
N GLN A 164 10.10 1.66 -11.73
CA GLN A 164 11.09 1.02 -12.60
C GLN A 164 10.71 -0.42 -12.91
#